data_7ceb965e99e95f35c85b223aadb16abd
#
_entry.id   7ceb965e99e95f35c85b223aadb16abd
#
_cell.length_a   1.000
_cell.length_b   1.000
_cell.length_c   1.000
_cell.angle_alpha   90.00
_cell.angle_beta   90.00
_cell.angle_gamma   90.00
#
_symmetry.space_group_name_H-M   'P 1'
#
loop_
_entity.id
_entity.type
_entity.pdbx_description
1 polymer ?
#
loop_
_entity_poly.entity_id
_entity_poly.type
_entity_poly.pdbx_seq_one_letter_code
_entity_poly.pdbx_strand_id
1 'polypeptide(L)'
;SNGTICLRAEILGCRVDDPTDLHTNEEEKGSKDELDFRHHNYKEMRKLMKSVTEECPNITRIYTIGKSYTGLKLYVMEISDNPGKHELGEPEFRYVAGMHGNEALGRELVLNLMQYLCKEYKKGNQRVVRLVTETRIHLLPSMNPDGYEVAYEKGSELAGWAEGRYSFEGIDLNHNFPDLNNIMWDTQEKAADKSKVPNHYIPIPEYYTQEDATVAPETRAVISWMQDIPFVLGANLHGGELVVTYPYDCTRDW
;
A
#
# COMPACT_ATOMS: atom_id res chain seq x y z
N SER A 1 -4.16 15.92 -10.47
CA SER A 1 -5.21 15.04 -9.95
C SER A 1 -4.58 13.73 -9.51
N ASN A 2 -4.47 13.50 -8.22
CA ASN A 2 -3.97 12.24 -7.68
C ASN A 2 -5.08 11.19 -7.81
N GLY A 3 -5.19 10.57 -8.99
CA GLY A 3 -6.07 9.43 -9.17
C GLY A 3 -5.55 8.26 -8.33
N THR A 4 -6.23 7.93 -7.23
CA THR A 4 -5.97 6.71 -6.47
C THR A 4 -6.92 5.64 -6.97
N ILE A 5 -6.38 4.51 -7.40
CA ILE A 5 -7.14 3.33 -7.80
C ILE A 5 -7.09 2.34 -6.62
N CYS A 6 -8.25 1.94 -6.12
CA CYS A 6 -8.33 0.82 -5.17
C CYS A 6 -8.49 -0.49 -5.96
N LEU A 7 -7.56 -1.40 -5.77
CA LEU A 7 -7.63 -2.76 -6.30
C LEU A 7 -8.02 -3.70 -5.16
N ARG A 8 -9.16 -4.36 -5.30
CA ARG A 8 -9.59 -5.44 -4.42
C ARG A 8 -9.50 -6.75 -5.20
N ALA A 9 -8.92 -7.78 -4.62
CA ALA A 9 -8.86 -9.10 -5.21
C ALA A 9 -9.31 -10.14 -4.19
N GLU A 10 -10.31 -10.94 -4.53
CA GLU A 10 -10.62 -12.19 -3.83
C GLU A 10 -9.80 -13.32 -4.44
N ILE A 11 -9.12 -14.07 -3.60
CA ILE A 11 -8.57 -15.37 -3.99
C ILE A 11 -9.60 -16.42 -3.62
N LEU A 12 -10.36 -16.89 -4.61
CA LEU A 12 -11.08 -18.14 -4.52
C LEU A 12 -10.06 -19.29 -4.62
N GLY A 13 -9.80 -19.95 -3.51
CA GLY A 13 -9.17 -21.26 -3.46
C GLY A 13 -7.66 -21.29 -3.21
N CYS A 14 -7.21 -20.88 -2.04
CA CYS A 14 -6.14 -21.64 -1.41
C CYS A 14 -6.74 -23.00 -0.99
N ARG A 15 -6.39 -24.09 -1.68
CA ARG A 15 -6.59 -25.42 -1.12
C ARG A 15 -5.78 -25.48 0.17
N VAL A 16 -6.48 -25.63 1.28
CA VAL A 16 -5.87 -26.04 2.53
C VAL A 16 -5.58 -27.53 2.34
N ASP A 17 -4.31 -27.90 2.30
CA ASP A 17 -3.93 -29.29 2.35
C ASP A 17 -4.32 -29.85 3.72
N ASP A 18 -4.92 -31.03 3.70
CA ASP A 18 -5.42 -31.79 4.84
C ASP A 18 -4.32 -31.96 5.93
N PRO A 19 -4.59 -31.68 7.21
CA PRO A 19 -3.60 -31.76 8.30
C PRO A 19 -3.08 -33.17 8.60
N THR A 20 -3.43 -34.19 7.82
CA THR A 20 -3.05 -35.60 8.09
C THR A 20 -1.73 -36.05 7.47
N ASP A 21 -1.05 -35.25 6.65
CA ASP A 21 0.29 -35.56 6.12
C ASP A 21 1.43 -34.93 6.95
N LEU A 22 1.49 -35.28 8.21
CA LEU A 22 2.71 -35.21 9.02
C LEU A 22 3.59 -36.42 8.70
N HIS A 23 4.54 -36.26 7.78
CA HIS A 23 5.87 -36.86 7.77
C HIS A 23 6.50 -36.79 6.38
N THR A 24 7.30 -35.76 6.15
CA THR A 24 8.65 -35.91 5.59
C THR A 24 9.39 -34.58 5.71
N ASN A 25 10.40 -34.58 6.57
CA ASN A 25 11.45 -33.55 6.57
C ASN A 25 12.26 -33.71 5.28
N GLU A 26 11.90 -33.01 4.24
CA GLU A 26 12.84 -32.61 3.18
C GLU A 26 12.83 -31.10 3.14
N GLU A 27 13.93 -30.50 3.60
CA GLU A 27 14.26 -29.12 3.30
C GLU A 27 14.35 -29.00 1.77
N GLU A 28 13.24 -28.67 1.10
CA GLU A 28 13.29 -28.19 -0.26
C GLU A 28 14.09 -26.90 -0.26
N LYS A 29 15.34 -27.01 -0.67
CA LYS A 29 16.14 -25.86 -1.12
C LYS A 29 15.46 -25.32 -2.38
N GLY A 30 14.45 -24.46 -2.19
CA GLY A 30 13.84 -23.70 -3.26
C GLY A 30 14.95 -23.03 -4.09
N SER A 31 14.83 -23.04 -5.39
CA SER A 31 15.79 -22.39 -6.27
C SER A 31 15.87 -20.90 -5.86
N LYS A 32 17.07 -20.31 -5.88
CA LYS A 32 17.31 -18.91 -5.52
C LYS A 32 16.52 -17.88 -6.37
N ASP A 33 15.80 -18.35 -7.38
CA ASP A 33 15.04 -17.55 -8.34
C ASP A 33 13.53 -17.52 -8.10
N GLU A 34 13.00 -18.31 -7.15
CA GLU A 34 11.58 -18.37 -6.87
C GLU A 34 11.16 -17.25 -5.92
N LEU A 35 10.03 -16.59 -6.23
CA LEU A 35 9.44 -15.58 -5.36
C LEU A 35 8.77 -16.26 -4.17
N ASP A 36 8.98 -15.73 -2.96
CA ASP A 36 8.39 -16.26 -1.72
C ASP A 36 7.02 -15.60 -1.47
N PHE A 37 5.95 -16.35 -1.64
CA PHE A 37 4.56 -15.89 -1.44
C PHE A 37 3.97 -16.26 -0.07
N ARG A 38 4.80 -16.75 0.87
CA ARG A 38 4.34 -16.98 2.25
C ARG A 38 4.02 -15.66 2.95
N HIS A 39 3.24 -15.73 4.00
CA HIS A 39 2.97 -14.57 4.83
C HIS A 39 4.20 -14.17 5.65
N HIS A 40 4.59 -12.90 5.55
CA HIS A 40 5.73 -12.34 6.28
C HIS A 40 5.21 -11.49 7.45
N ASN A 41 5.60 -11.81 8.68
CA ASN A 41 5.34 -10.93 9.82
C ASN A 41 6.17 -9.63 9.71
N TYR A 42 5.98 -8.70 10.62
CA TYR A 42 6.66 -7.40 10.58
C TYR A 42 8.20 -7.52 10.56
N LYS A 43 8.76 -8.44 11.36
CA LYS A 43 10.21 -8.68 11.39
C LYS A 43 10.73 -9.26 10.08
N GLU A 44 10.02 -10.21 9.52
CA GLU A 44 10.35 -10.85 8.25
C GLU A 44 10.21 -9.89 7.07
N MET A 45 9.15 -9.08 7.03
CA MET A 45 8.98 -8.00 6.06
C MET A 45 10.19 -7.06 6.04
N ARG A 46 10.60 -6.58 7.21
CA ARG A 46 11.79 -5.71 7.33
C ARG A 46 13.07 -6.39 6.86
N LYS A 47 13.25 -7.68 7.17
CA LYS A 47 14.40 -8.47 6.72
C LYS A 47 14.42 -8.61 5.20
N LEU A 48 13.24 -8.89 4.60
CA LEU A 48 13.10 -8.98 3.15
C LEU A 48 13.41 -7.63 2.48
N MET A 49 12.82 -6.54 2.94
CA MET A 49 13.11 -5.22 2.38
C MET A 49 14.60 -4.87 2.46
N LYS A 50 15.24 -5.18 3.60
CA LYS A 50 16.68 -4.96 3.76
C LYS A 50 17.49 -5.79 2.78
N SER A 51 17.17 -7.09 2.58
CA SER A 51 17.87 -7.94 1.63
C SER A 51 17.75 -7.45 0.18
N VAL A 52 16.59 -6.93 -0.22
CA VAL A 52 16.39 -6.32 -1.55
C VAL A 52 17.28 -5.08 -1.71
N THR A 53 17.38 -4.23 -0.67
CA THR A 53 18.25 -3.04 -0.73
C THR A 53 19.74 -3.42 -0.76
N GLU A 54 20.14 -4.46 -0.04
CA GLU A 54 21.51 -4.98 -0.10
C GLU A 54 21.84 -5.58 -1.47
N GLU A 55 20.87 -6.19 -2.12
CA GLU A 55 21.04 -6.78 -3.47
C GLU A 55 21.03 -5.73 -4.58
N CYS A 56 20.23 -4.68 -4.45
CA CYS A 56 20.05 -3.61 -5.46
C CYS A 56 20.25 -2.20 -4.86
N PRO A 57 21.43 -1.92 -4.27
CA PRO A 57 21.65 -0.67 -3.52
C PRO A 57 21.59 0.58 -4.40
N ASN A 58 21.85 0.45 -5.70
CA ASN A 58 21.90 1.58 -6.62
C ASN A 58 20.53 2.06 -7.07
N ILE A 59 19.50 1.24 -6.93
CA ILE A 59 18.13 1.57 -7.39
C ILE A 59 17.09 1.52 -6.28
N THR A 60 17.48 1.21 -5.05
CA THR A 60 16.53 1.08 -3.93
C THR A 60 16.94 1.92 -2.73
N ARG A 61 15.94 2.47 -2.05
CA ARG A 61 16.09 3.16 -0.77
C ARG A 61 14.92 2.82 0.14
N ILE A 62 15.21 2.48 1.40
CA ILE A 62 14.17 2.32 2.42
C ILE A 62 14.09 3.60 3.24
N TYR A 63 12.87 4.10 3.43
CA TYR A 63 12.58 5.20 4.34
C TYR A 63 11.31 4.93 5.15
N THR A 64 10.94 5.81 6.06
CA THR A 64 9.72 5.70 6.86
C THR A 64 8.91 6.99 6.74
N ILE A 65 7.60 6.85 6.65
CA ILE A 65 6.66 7.99 6.59
C ILE A 65 6.05 8.31 7.95
N GLY A 66 6.28 7.48 8.96
CA GLY A 66 5.74 7.66 10.30
C GLY A 66 5.75 6.36 11.09
N LYS A 67 4.89 6.30 12.10
CA LYS A 67 4.70 5.13 12.96
C LYS A 67 3.22 4.83 13.12
N SER A 68 2.89 3.56 13.33
CA SER A 68 1.57 3.13 13.79
C SER A 68 1.30 3.58 15.22
N TYR A 69 0.09 3.38 15.69
CA TYR A 69 -0.29 3.71 17.07
C TYR A 69 0.60 3.02 18.11
N THR A 70 0.95 1.75 17.92
CA THR A 70 1.85 1.03 18.83
C THR A 70 3.33 1.35 18.64
N GLY A 71 3.65 2.21 17.67
CA GLY A 71 5.02 2.68 17.40
C GLY A 71 5.79 1.90 16.35
N LEU A 72 5.15 0.99 15.62
CA LEU A 72 5.75 0.30 14.49
C LEU A 72 5.97 1.28 13.33
N LYS A 73 7.17 1.30 12.75
CA LYS A 73 7.49 2.19 11.63
C LYS A 73 6.73 1.77 10.35
N LEU A 74 6.22 2.75 9.65
CA LEU A 74 5.62 2.58 8.31
C LEU A 74 6.73 2.69 7.27
N TYR A 75 7.21 1.54 6.81
CA TYR A 75 8.33 1.48 5.88
C TYR A 75 7.87 1.57 4.43
N VAL A 76 8.60 2.35 3.66
CA VAL A 76 8.45 2.47 2.21
C VAL A 76 9.76 2.07 1.55
N MET A 77 9.69 1.32 0.46
CA MET A 77 10.80 1.14 -0.46
C MET A 77 10.58 2.04 -1.68
N GLU A 78 11.55 2.89 -1.93
CA GLU A 78 11.65 3.67 -3.16
C GLU A 78 12.51 2.90 -4.16
N ILE A 79 12.07 2.84 -5.41
CA ILE A 79 12.78 2.22 -6.52
C ILE A 79 12.84 3.22 -7.68
N SER A 80 14.06 3.60 -8.07
CA SER A 80 14.38 4.54 -9.14
C SER A 80 15.86 4.36 -9.50
N ASP A 81 16.32 4.85 -10.61
CA ASP A 81 17.74 4.87 -10.96
C ASP A 81 18.55 5.91 -10.16
N ASN A 82 17.88 6.84 -9.49
CA ASN A 82 18.49 7.84 -8.60
C ASN A 82 17.70 7.98 -7.28
N PRO A 83 17.70 6.94 -6.39
CA PRO A 83 16.88 6.92 -5.19
C PRO A 83 17.18 8.10 -4.26
N GLY A 84 16.12 8.71 -3.74
CA GLY A 84 16.21 9.85 -2.82
C GLY A 84 16.16 11.23 -3.50
N LYS A 85 16.06 11.27 -4.82
CA LYS A 85 16.03 12.53 -5.57
C LYS A 85 14.85 12.57 -6.53
N HIS A 86 14.04 13.63 -6.44
CA HIS A 86 13.02 13.93 -7.43
C HIS A 86 13.67 14.51 -8.70
N GLU A 87 13.33 13.98 -9.86
CA GLU A 87 13.82 14.44 -11.15
C GLU A 87 12.68 14.94 -12.04
N LEU A 88 12.93 16.05 -12.74
CA LEU A 88 11.92 16.63 -13.64
C LEU A 88 11.67 15.69 -14.83
N GLY A 89 10.38 15.41 -15.06
CA GLY A 89 9.95 14.50 -16.12
C GLY A 89 9.86 13.03 -15.69
N GLU A 90 10.26 12.70 -14.47
CA GLU A 90 10.10 11.39 -13.85
C GLU A 90 8.86 11.38 -12.96
N PRO A 91 7.75 10.71 -13.37
CA PRO A 91 6.54 10.67 -12.59
C PRO A 91 6.71 9.85 -11.31
N GLU A 92 6.17 10.36 -10.21
CA GLU A 92 6.11 9.67 -8.92
C GLU A 92 4.89 8.76 -8.86
N PHE A 93 5.09 7.50 -8.55
CA PHE A 93 4.04 6.49 -8.43
C PHE A 93 4.08 5.81 -7.05
N ARG A 94 2.92 5.48 -6.49
CA ARG A 94 2.85 4.73 -5.23
C ARG A 94 1.91 3.54 -5.27
N TYR A 95 2.31 2.45 -4.61
CA TYR A 95 1.41 1.42 -4.10
C TYR A 95 1.32 1.49 -2.58
N VAL A 96 0.11 1.37 -2.05
CA VAL A 96 -0.18 1.20 -0.62
C VAL A 96 -0.90 -0.12 -0.44
N ALA A 97 -0.44 -0.95 0.49
CA ALA A 97 -1.09 -2.20 0.84
C ALA A 97 -1.32 -2.30 2.35
N GLY A 98 -2.18 -3.22 2.77
CA GLY A 98 -2.42 -3.51 4.17
C GLY A 98 -3.02 -2.36 4.96
N MET A 99 -3.88 -1.54 4.35
CA MET A 99 -4.73 -0.56 5.05
C MET A 99 -5.63 -1.28 6.06
N HIS A 100 -6.21 -2.41 5.67
CA HIS A 100 -6.79 -3.39 6.57
C HIS A 100 -5.74 -4.47 6.85
N GLY A 101 -5.40 -4.69 8.12
CA GLY A 101 -4.29 -5.56 8.49
C GLY A 101 -4.49 -7.03 8.12
N ASN A 102 -5.74 -7.51 8.09
CA ASN A 102 -6.09 -8.88 7.72
C ASN A 102 -6.14 -9.14 6.20
N GLU A 103 -5.99 -8.12 5.37
CA GLU A 103 -5.94 -8.23 3.90
C GLU A 103 -4.49 -8.45 3.44
N ALA A 104 -3.97 -9.66 3.65
CA ALA A 104 -2.55 -9.97 3.48
C ALA A 104 -2.06 -10.00 2.03
N LEU A 105 -2.95 -10.25 1.05
CA LEU A 105 -2.57 -10.41 -0.36
C LEU A 105 -1.77 -9.22 -0.91
N GLY A 106 -2.32 -8.02 -0.76
CA GLY A 106 -1.66 -6.81 -1.27
C GLY A 106 -0.28 -6.58 -0.68
N ARG A 107 -0.12 -6.88 0.61
CA ARG A 107 1.18 -6.83 1.29
C ARG A 107 2.20 -7.75 0.66
N GLU A 108 1.86 -9.01 0.44
CA GLU A 108 2.76 -9.99 -0.15
C GLU A 108 3.05 -9.68 -1.63
N LEU A 109 2.07 -9.21 -2.39
CA LEU A 109 2.28 -8.76 -3.77
C LEU A 109 3.28 -7.60 -3.85
N VAL A 110 3.17 -6.61 -2.95
CA VAL A 110 4.10 -5.47 -2.91
C VAL A 110 5.51 -5.92 -2.52
N LEU A 111 5.66 -6.82 -1.55
CA LEU A 111 6.95 -7.38 -1.17
C LEU A 111 7.59 -8.18 -2.32
N ASN A 112 6.80 -8.99 -3.02
CA ASN A 112 7.28 -9.73 -4.18
C ASN A 112 7.62 -8.82 -5.36
N LEU A 113 6.88 -7.71 -5.55
CA LEU A 113 7.20 -6.70 -6.56
C LEU A 113 8.57 -6.08 -6.31
N MET A 114 8.93 -5.78 -5.05
CA MET A 114 10.26 -5.27 -4.71
C MET A 114 11.37 -6.24 -5.17
N GLN A 115 11.22 -7.52 -4.86
CA GLN A 115 12.18 -8.56 -5.27
C GLN A 115 12.21 -8.72 -6.80
N TYR A 116 11.05 -8.76 -7.43
CA TYR A 116 10.93 -8.90 -8.88
C TYR A 116 11.63 -7.76 -9.62
N LEU A 117 11.35 -6.51 -9.25
CA LEU A 117 11.96 -5.34 -9.89
C LEU A 117 13.49 -5.34 -9.73
N CYS A 118 13.99 -5.69 -8.54
CA CYS A 118 15.43 -5.82 -8.30
C CYS A 118 16.07 -6.92 -9.18
N LYS A 119 15.52 -8.13 -9.16
CA LYS A 119 16.04 -9.27 -9.93
C LYS A 119 16.00 -9.02 -11.42
N GLU A 120 14.90 -8.53 -11.94
CA GLU A 120 14.72 -8.28 -13.38
C GLU A 120 15.54 -7.09 -13.88
N TYR A 121 15.73 -6.07 -13.06
CA TYR A 121 16.64 -4.97 -13.37
C TYR A 121 18.08 -5.47 -13.53
N LYS A 122 18.56 -6.30 -12.61
CA LYS A 122 19.90 -6.93 -12.69
C LYS A 122 20.07 -7.83 -13.91
N LYS A 123 19.01 -8.52 -14.35
CA LYS A 123 19.01 -9.33 -15.58
C LYS A 123 18.98 -8.48 -16.85
N GLY A 124 18.80 -7.18 -16.74
CA GLY A 124 18.69 -6.28 -17.90
C GLY A 124 17.36 -6.40 -18.64
N ASN A 125 16.28 -6.82 -17.97
CA ASN A 125 14.96 -6.84 -18.57
C ASN A 125 14.57 -5.42 -19.01
N GLN A 126 14.47 -5.20 -20.32
CA GLN A 126 14.30 -3.87 -20.92
C GLN A 126 13.08 -3.12 -20.41
N ARG A 127 11.97 -3.83 -20.15
CA ARG A 127 10.75 -3.23 -19.60
C ARG A 127 10.96 -2.73 -18.18
N VAL A 128 11.63 -3.53 -17.34
CA VAL A 128 11.90 -3.18 -15.94
C VAL A 128 12.96 -2.09 -15.85
N VAL A 129 14.03 -2.19 -16.65
CA VAL A 129 15.07 -1.14 -16.72
C VAL A 129 14.41 0.20 -17.08
N ARG A 130 13.61 0.22 -18.15
CA ARG A 130 12.89 1.42 -18.56
C ARG A 130 11.97 1.96 -17.47
N LEU A 131 11.18 1.08 -16.82
CA LEU A 131 10.29 1.47 -15.74
C LEU A 131 11.02 2.12 -14.57
N VAL A 132 12.14 1.52 -14.14
CA VAL A 132 12.96 2.02 -13.02
C VAL A 132 13.68 3.33 -13.37
N THR A 133 14.04 3.51 -14.66
CA THR A 133 14.74 4.71 -15.12
C THR A 133 13.78 5.89 -15.41
N GLU A 134 12.54 5.60 -15.82
CA GLU A 134 11.59 6.64 -16.25
C GLU A 134 10.51 6.93 -15.19
N THR A 135 10.51 6.23 -14.04
CA THR A 135 9.46 6.38 -13.01
C THR A 135 10.04 6.17 -11.63
N ARG A 136 9.74 7.08 -10.71
CA ARG A 136 10.08 6.92 -9.31
C ARG A 136 8.96 6.21 -8.56
N ILE A 137 9.22 4.99 -8.12
CA ILE A 137 8.22 4.06 -7.56
C ILE A 137 8.36 4.01 -6.04
N HIS A 138 7.25 4.13 -5.31
CA HIS A 138 7.20 4.06 -3.86
C HIS A 138 6.25 2.95 -3.43
N LEU A 139 6.76 1.99 -2.66
CA LEU A 139 6.06 0.78 -2.25
C LEU A 139 5.91 0.76 -0.73
N LEU A 140 4.67 0.95 -0.24
CA LEU A 140 4.29 0.84 1.17
C LEU A 140 3.56 -0.50 1.38
N PRO A 141 4.23 -1.55 1.87
CA PRO A 141 3.63 -2.89 1.96
C PRO A 141 2.62 -3.03 3.09
N SER A 142 2.68 -2.19 4.12
CA SER A 142 1.82 -2.31 5.28
C SER A 142 1.52 -0.95 5.91
N MET A 143 0.33 -0.41 5.60
CA MET A 143 -0.16 0.82 6.22
C MET A 143 -0.65 0.58 7.65
N ASN A 144 -1.19 -0.61 7.94
CA ASN A 144 -1.66 -1.03 9.27
C ASN A 144 -0.88 -2.24 9.78
N PRO A 145 0.38 -2.05 10.20
CA PRO A 145 1.18 -3.16 10.71
C PRO A 145 0.66 -3.71 12.04
N ASP A 146 0.00 -2.89 12.88
CA ASP A 146 -0.57 -3.34 14.14
C ASP A 146 -1.69 -4.35 13.91
N GLY A 147 -2.61 -4.03 13.01
CA GLY A 147 -3.69 -4.95 12.63
C GLY A 147 -3.18 -6.22 11.96
N TYR A 148 -2.14 -6.09 11.11
CA TYR A 148 -1.54 -7.25 10.46
C TYR A 148 -0.93 -8.24 11.47
N GLU A 149 -0.17 -7.77 12.47
CA GLU A 149 0.42 -8.66 13.47
C GLU A 149 -0.66 -9.40 14.26
N VAL A 150 -1.78 -8.73 14.61
CA VAL A 150 -2.93 -9.39 15.25
C VAL A 150 -3.50 -10.51 14.37
N ALA A 151 -3.73 -10.23 13.08
CA ALA A 151 -4.24 -11.24 12.15
C ALA A 151 -3.24 -12.39 11.93
N TYR A 152 -1.96 -12.07 11.83
CA TYR A 152 -0.89 -13.05 11.66
C TYR A 152 -0.78 -14.02 12.84
N GLU A 153 -0.80 -13.51 14.07
CA GLU A 153 -0.71 -14.33 15.30
C GLU A 153 -1.89 -15.28 15.47
N LYS A 154 -3.09 -14.84 15.07
CA LYS A 154 -4.30 -15.67 15.20
C LYS A 154 -4.47 -16.66 14.05
N GLY A 155 -3.82 -16.47 12.94
CA GLY A 155 -4.03 -17.24 11.72
C GLY A 155 -5.38 -16.92 11.05
N SER A 156 -5.40 -16.92 9.73
CA SER A 156 -6.53 -16.40 8.92
C SER A 156 -7.84 -17.19 9.10
N GLU A 157 -7.79 -18.47 9.44
CA GLU A 157 -8.96 -19.36 9.44
C GLU A 157 -9.84 -19.21 10.69
N LEU A 158 -9.27 -18.73 11.80
CA LEU A 158 -9.96 -18.64 13.08
C LEU A 158 -10.35 -17.20 13.47
N ALA A 159 -9.82 -16.21 12.76
CA ALA A 159 -9.91 -14.81 13.18
C ALA A 159 -11.21 -14.10 12.79
N GLY A 160 -11.98 -14.62 11.83
CA GLY A 160 -13.13 -13.91 11.30
C GLY A 160 -12.74 -12.66 10.48
N TRP A 161 -13.69 -12.05 9.77
CA TRP A 161 -13.42 -10.95 8.84
C TRP A 161 -12.98 -9.64 9.50
N ALA A 162 -13.26 -9.45 10.78
CA ALA A 162 -12.98 -8.20 11.49
C ALA A 162 -11.63 -8.20 12.21
N GLU A 163 -11.06 -9.37 12.51
CA GLU A 163 -9.85 -9.48 13.31
C GLU A 163 -8.63 -8.97 12.54
N GLY A 164 -7.96 -7.98 13.11
CA GLY A 164 -6.83 -7.31 12.45
C GLY A 164 -7.21 -6.37 11.32
N ARG A 165 -8.52 -6.18 11.03
CA ARG A 165 -8.98 -5.25 10.00
C ARG A 165 -8.68 -3.81 10.38
N TYR A 166 -9.09 -3.41 11.57
CA TYR A 166 -8.99 -2.04 12.08
C TYR A 166 -7.60 -1.71 12.61
N SER A 167 -7.31 -0.42 12.79
CA SER A 167 -6.12 0.03 13.53
C SER A 167 -6.19 -0.42 14.99
N PHE A 168 -5.11 -0.24 15.74
CA PHE A 168 -5.09 -0.57 17.18
C PHE A 168 -6.19 0.14 17.97
N GLU A 169 -6.56 1.35 17.56
CA GLU A 169 -7.64 2.14 18.17
C GLU A 169 -9.04 1.75 17.68
N GLY A 170 -9.17 0.74 16.84
CA GLY A 170 -10.45 0.32 16.27
C GLY A 170 -10.96 1.19 15.11
N ILE A 171 -10.09 1.99 14.49
CA ILE A 171 -10.42 2.86 13.37
C ILE A 171 -10.29 2.10 12.05
N ASP A 172 -11.31 2.15 11.19
CA ASP A 172 -11.19 1.72 9.80
C ASP A 172 -10.41 2.80 9.01
N LEU A 173 -9.16 2.50 8.67
CA LEU A 173 -8.29 3.45 7.99
C LEU A 173 -8.81 3.84 6.60
N ASN A 174 -9.60 2.98 5.95
CA ASN A 174 -10.19 3.28 4.65
C ASN A 174 -11.28 4.37 4.75
N HIS A 175 -11.92 4.49 5.91
CA HIS A 175 -12.92 5.52 6.21
C HIS A 175 -12.37 6.70 7.02
N ASN A 176 -11.06 6.75 7.24
CA ASN A 176 -10.42 7.75 8.10
C ASN A 176 -9.75 8.89 7.33
N PHE A 177 -9.85 8.92 6.00
CA PHE A 177 -9.44 10.04 5.16
C PHE A 177 -10.56 11.09 5.11
N PRO A 178 -10.23 12.39 4.87
CA PRO A 178 -11.25 13.43 4.80
C PRO A 178 -12.20 13.18 3.64
N ASP A 179 -13.50 13.36 3.87
CA ASP A 179 -14.51 13.36 2.81
C ASP A 179 -14.42 14.65 1.99
N LEU A 180 -13.93 14.51 0.76
CA LEU A 180 -13.85 15.62 -0.19
C LEU A 180 -14.96 15.59 -1.24
N ASN A 181 -15.81 14.57 -1.25
CA ASN A 181 -16.85 14.38 -2.27
C ASN A 181 -17.85 15.53 -2.26
N ASN A 182 -18.43 15.83 -1.09
CA ASN A 182 -19.42 16.90 -0.96
C ASN A 182 -18.84 18.26 -1.35
N ILE A 183 -17.60 18.55 -0.95
CA ILE A 183 -16.91 19.81 -1.30
C ILE A 183 -16.71 19.91 -2.80
N MET A 184 -16.35 18.80 -3.45
CA MET A 184 -16.18 18.79 -4.91
C MET A 184 -17.50 18.98 -5.63
N TRP A 185 -18.55 18.26 -5.24
CA TRP A 185 -19.88 18.39 -5.85
C TRP A 185 -20.44 19.80 -5.70
N ASP A 186 -20.32 20.40 -4.52
CA ASP A 186 -20.70 21.80 -4.28
C ASP A 186 -19.93 22.78 -5.17
N THR A 187 -18.65 22.53 -5.36
CA THR A 187 -17.81 23.37 -6.24
C THR A 187 -18.23 23.23 -7.68
N GLN A 188 -18.56 22.02 -8.14
CA GLN A 188 -19.07 21.77 -9.49
C GLN A 188 -20.43 22.44 -9.73
N GLU A 189 -21.32 22.44 -8.74
CA GLU A 189 -22.65 23.10 -8.86
C GLU A 189 -22.54 24.61 -8.93
N LYS A 190 -21.66 25.19 -8.12
CA LYS A 190 -21.44 26.64 -8.04
C LYS A 190 -20.61 27.19 -9.21
N ALA A 191 -19.97 26.32 -10.00
CA ALA A 191 -19.18 26.72 -11.14
C ALA A 191 -20.08 27.30 -12.25
N ALA A 192 -19.77 28.51 -12.68
CA ALA A 192 -20.50 29.18 -13.79
C ALA A 192 -20.34 28.44 -15.12
N ASP A 193 -19.27 27.69 -15.29
CA ASP A 193 -18.97 26.86 -16.44
C ASP A 193 -18.81 25.38 -15.99
N LYS A 194 -19.86 24.62 -16.18
CA LYS A 194 -19.92 23.19 -15.80
C LYS A 194 -19.01 22.30 -16.63
N SER A 195 -18.41 22.82 -17.71
CA SER A 195 -17.43 22.08 -18.53
C SER A 195 -16.03 22.11 -17.96
N LYS A 196 -15.76 23.01 -17.01
CA LYS A 196 -14.44 23.08 -16.33
C LYS A 196 -14.38 22.04 -15.23
N VAL A 197 -13.46 21.11 -15.40
CA VAL A 197 -13.10 20.17 -14.33
C VAL A 197 -12.63 20.99 -13.11
N PRO A 198 -13.20 20.77 -11.91
CA PRO A 198 -12.78 21.49 -10.72
C PRO A 198 -11.28 21.32 -10.50
N ASN A 199 -10.64 22.37 -10.04
CA ASN A 199 -9.28 22.28 -9.57
C ASN A 199 -9.23 21.30 -8.38
N HIS A 200 -8.49 20.21 -8.52
CA HIS A 200 -8.37 19.18 -7.49
C HIS A 200 -7.56 19.62 -6.25
N TYR A 201 -7.11 20.87 -6.17
CA TYR A 201 -6.51 21.44 -4.97
C TYR A 201 -7.60 21.85 -3.96
N ILE A 202 -8.27 20.85 -3.40
CA ILE A 202 -9.23 21.04 -2.31
C ILE A 202 -8.41 20.97 -1.02
N PRO A 203 -8.40 22.03 -0.18
CA PRO A 203 -7.71 21.99 1.09
C PRO A 203 -8.36 20.95 2.01
N ILE A 204 -7.54 20.35 2.88
CA ILE A 204 -8.06 19.46 3.92
C ILE A 204 -9.06 20.25 4.78
N PRO A 205 -10.29 19.71 5.00
CA PRO A 205 -11.30 20.40 5.77
C PRO A 205 -10.84 20.73 7.19
N GLU A 206 -11.23 21.90 7.70
CA GLU A 206 -10.83 22.38 9.03
C GLU A 206 -11.21 21.39 10.14
N TYR A 207 -12.42 20.77 10.06
CA TYR A 207 -12.87 19.78 11.04
C TYR A 207 -11.92 18.59 11.16
N TYR A 208 -11.18 18.26 10.11
CA TYR A 208 -10.25 17.13 10.08
C TYR A 208 -8.91 17.45 10.75
N THR A 209 -8.56 18.73 10.87
CA THR A 209 -7.30 19.19 11.46
C THR A 209 -7.44 19.63 12.92
N GLN A 210 -8.64 19.61 13.48
CA GLN A 210 -8.90 19.97 14.89
C GLN A 210 -8.26 18.98 15.86
N GLU A 211 -7.97 19.42 17.09
CA GLU A 211 -7.30 18.58 18.08
C GLU A 211 -8.13 17.34 18.51
N ASP A 212 -9.44 17.47 18.49
CA ASP A 212 -10.41 16.41 18.81
C ASP A 212 -10.75 15.51 17.62
N ALA A 213 -10.21 15.78 16.43
CA ALA A 213 -10.43 14.95 15.26
C ALA A 213 -9.85 13.54 15.45
N THR A 214 -10.70 12.52 15.31
CA THR A 214 -10.29 11.12 15.39
C THR A 214 -9.58 10.69 14.10
N VAL A 215 -8.31 11.01 13.98
CA VAL A 215 -7.47 10.67 12.83
C VAL A 215 -6.32 9.81 13.29
N ALA A 216 -6.28 8.58 12.79
CA ALA A 216 -5.22 7.63 13.11
C ALA A 216 -3.82 8.16 12.69
N PRO A 217 -2.77 7.86 13.45
CA PRO A 217 -1.41 8.25 13.10
C PRO A 217 -0.97 7.68 11.75
N GLU A 218 -1.44 6.49 11.38
CA GLU A 218 -1.22 5.87 10.08
C GLU A 218 -1.82 6.71 8.94
N THR A 219 -3.04 7.19 9.12
CA THR A 219 -3.73 8.04 8.13
C THR A 219 -3.02 9.38 7.99
N ARG A 220 -2.65 10.03 9.11
CA ARG A 220 -1.88 11.28 9.10
C ARG A 220 -0.55 11.11 8.38
N ALA A 221 0.16 10.00 8.61
CA ALA A 221 1.42 9.70 7.98
C ALA A 221 1.29 9.60 6.44
N VAL A 222 0.25 8.91 5.95
CA VAL A 222 -0.01 8.79 4.51
C VAL A 222 -0.40 10.13 3.89
N ILE A 223 -1.23 10.94 4.57
CA ILE A 223 -1.62 12.27 4.08
C ILE A 223 -0.39 13.18 3.97
N SER A 224 0.46 13.23 5.01
CA SER A 224 1.70 14.01 4.97
C SER A 224 2.62 13.53 3.84
N TRP A 225 2.77 12.23 3.68
CA TRP A 225 3.54 11.65 2.60
C TRP A 225 3.05 12.07 1.20
N MET A 226 1.72 12.11 1.01
CA MET A 226 1.12 12.58 -0.25
C MET A 226 1.27 14.09 -0.47
N GLN A 227 1.44 14.88 0.60
CA GLN A 227 1.74 16.30 0.50
C GLN A 227 3.21 16.59 0.17
N ASP A 228 4.11 15.73 0.68
CA ASP A 228 5.56 15.90 0.51
C ASP A 228 6.06 15.43 -0.86
N ILE A 229 5.40 14.44 -1.46
CA ILE A 229 5.79 13.85 -2.75
C ILE A 229 4.71 14.11 -3.79
N PRO A 230 5.06 14.66 -4.98
CA PRO A 230 4.09 14.98 -6.04
C PRO A 230 3.66 13.73 -6.82
N PHE A 231 3.00 12.79 -6.16
CA PHE A 231 2.48 11.59 -6.81
C PHE A 231 1.50 11.94 -7.94
N VAL A 232 1.74 11.38 -9.11
CA VAL A 232 0.85 11.54 -10.28
C VAL A 232 -0.15 10.41 -10.39
N LEU A 233 0.18 9.24 -9.85
CA LEU A 233 -0.68 8.06 -9.83
C LEU A 233 -0.40 7.24 -8.58
N GLY A 234 -1.43 6.57 -8.06
CA GLY A 234 -1.30 5.65 -6.95
C GLY A 234 -2.41 4.62 -6.94
N ALA A 235 -2.17 3.51 -6.26
CA ALA A 235 -3.18 2.50 -6.01
C ALA A 235 -3.08 1.95 -4.59
N ASN A 236 -4.24 1.63 -4.00
CA ASN A 236 -4.34 0.90 -2.75
C ASN A 236 -4.76 -0.54 -3.06
N LEU A 237 -4.06 -1.51 -2.49
CA LEU A 237 -4.34 -2.93 -2.64
C LEU A 237 -5.14 -3.42 -1.44
N HIS A 238 -6.31 -3.99 -1.71
CA HIS A 238 -7.21 -4.57 -0.72
C HIS A 238 -7.36 -6.08 -0.92
N GLY A 239 -7.91 -6.76 0.08
CA GLY A 239 -8.51 -8.08 -0.06
C GLY A 239 -10.02 -7.98 -0.27
N GLY A 240 -10.69 -9.09 -0.57
CA GLY A 240 -12.13 -9.17 -0.76
C GLY A 240 -12.54 -9.29 -2.24
N GLU A 241 -13.45 -8.49 -2.71
CA GLU A 241 -14.02 -8.59 -4.06
C GLU A 241 -13.02 -8.27 -5.18
N LEU A 242 -13.21 -8.91 -6.33
CA LEU A 242 -12.44 -8.62 -7.54
C LEU A 242 -13.01 -7.38 -8.24
N VAL A 243 -12.61 -6.22 -7.78
CA VAL A 243 -13.07 -4.92 -8.29
C VAL A 243 -11.91 -3.94 -8.40
N VAL A 244 -12.10 -2.94 -9.25
CA VAL A 244 -11.27 -1.74 -9.31
C VAL A 244 -12.19 -0.56 -9.09
N THR A 245 -11.96 0.19 -8.03
CA THR A 245 -12.67 1.44 -7.73
C THR A 245 -11.73 2.63 -7.91
N TYR A 246 -12.27 3.78 -8.22
CA TYR A 246 -11.52 5.02 -8.35
C TYR A 246 -12.31 6.17 -7.70
N PRO A 247 -11.63 7.21 -7.25
CA PRO A 247 -12.33 8.36 -6.71
C PRO A 247 -13.18 9.03 -7.80
N TYR A 248 -14.44 9.29 -7.61
CA TYR A 248 -15.14 9.07 -6.34
C TYR A 248 -16.11 7.90 -6.54
N ASP A 249 -15.86 6.80 -5.92
CA ASP A 249 -16.59 5.53 -6.06
C ASP A 249 -17.93 5.51 -5.29
N CYS A 250 -18.48 6.67 -5.01
CA CYS A 250 -19.78 6.84 -4.41
C CYS A 250 -20.70 7.65 -5.32
N THR A 251 -22.00 7.46 -5.17
CA THR A 251 -23.02 8.26 -5.85
C THR A 251 -23.45 9.41 -4.96
N ARG A 252 -23.89 10.52 -5.60
CA ARG A 252 -24.44 11.67 -4.91
C ARG A 252 -25.84 11.38 -4.33
N ASP A 253 -26.58 10.57 -5.06
CA ASP A 253 -27.95 10.19 -4.74
C ASP A 253 -27.99 8.73 -4.28
N TRP A 254 -28.10 8.54 -2.98
CA TRP A 254 -28.26 7.22 -2.37
C TRP A 254 -29.07 7.26 -1.10
#